data_22cddbf6b58cbfd92f4adf70771ec1ff
#
_entry.id   22cddbf6b58cbfd92f4adf70771ec1ff
#
_cell.length_a   1.000
_cell.length_b   1.000
_cell.length_c   1.000
_cell.angle_alpha   90.00
_cell.angle_beta   90.00
_cell.angle_gamma   90.00
#
_symmetry.space_group_name_H-M   'P 1'
#
loop_
_entity.id
_entity.type
_entity.pdbx_description
1 polymer ?
#
loop_
_entity_poly.entity_id
_entity_poly.type
_entity_poly.pdbx_seq_one_letter_code
_entity_poly.pdbx_strand_id
1 'polypeptide(L)'
;ANGMMRRSKKTGDKRPSRIATYVSRAAGFFVRQRLAAIALAAVLLLAGGLAGSRLGSEFTPSLEEGDILLRVTMAPSISLTEAADTTTRVEKRLLGAFPEIKSIVTRIGRGEVGAHADPTNSAEAFVELKPKSEWRKGLSPEDLRSEISENLESVPGIVVNIGQPIAMSVDELLTGTRAELAVKIFGPDSDVLLEKSQDLQAILQDVDGAAEVQADQ
;
A
#
# COMPACT_ATOMS: atom_id res chain seq x y z
N ALA A 1 -36.36 52.77 44.65
CA ALA A 1 -35.37 51.93 44.00
C ALA A 1 -35.86 50.48 44.04
N ASN A 2 -36.44 49.99 42.91
CA ASN A 2 -37.01 48.69 42.79
C ASN A 2 -35.90 47.67 42.37
N GLY A 3 -35.56 46.76 43.29
CA GLY A 3 -34.72 45.64 43.03
C GLY A 3 -35.53 44.49 42.42
N MET A 4 -35.29 44.25 41.14
CA MET A 4 -35.88 43.12 40.38
C MET A 4 -35.11 41.83 40.70
N MET A 5 -35.66 41.00 41.61
CA MET A 5 -35.19 39.65 41.86
C MET A 5 -35.46 38.78 40.61
N ARG A 6 -34.42 38.43 39.89
CA ARG A 6 -34.46 37.47 38.79
C ARG A 6 -34.68 36.06 39.34
N ARG A 7 -35.91 35.53 39.23
CA ARG A 7 -36.25 34.13 39.55
C ARG A 7 -35.43 33.19 38.67
N SER A 8 -34.52 32.44 39.28
CA SER A 8 -33.85 31.31 38.65
C SER A 8 -34.90 30.28 38.21
N LYS A 9 -34.92 29.96 36.91
CA LYS A 9 -35.75 28.90 36.31
C LYS A 9 -35.30 27.59 36.94
N LYS A 10 -36.17 26.92 37.68
CA LYS A 10 -36.03 25.52 38.08
C LYS A 10 -35.85 24.66 36.83
N THR A 11 -34.69 24.09 36.68
CA THR A 11 -34.39 23.06 35.69
C THR A 11 -35.26 21.86 36.01
N GLY A 12 -36.20 21.53 35.10
CA GLY A 12 -37.13 20.43 35.25
C GLY A 12 -36.41 19.10 35.48
N ASP A 13 -36.95 18.37 36.42
CA ASP A 13 -36.56 17.01 36.80
C ASP A 13 -36.68 16.06 35.59
N LYS A 14 -35.63 15.96 34.79
CA LYS A 14 -35.52 14.96 33.71
C LYS A 14 -35.15 13.66 34.36
N ARG A 15 -36.09 12.70 34.39
CA ARG A 15 -35.84 11.32 34.83
C ARG A 15 -34.54 10.85 34.14
N PRO A 16 -33.54 10.38 34.92
CA PRO A 16 -32.27 9.95 34.35
C PRO A 16 -32.52 8.85 33.32
N SER A 17 -31.96 9.00 32.14
CA SER A 17 -32.02 7.95 31.12
C SER A 17 -31.41 6.66 31.69
N ARG A 18 -31.87 5.50 31.22
CA ARG A 18 -31.31 4.19 31.65
C ARG A 18 -29.76 4.20 31.56
N ILE A 19 -29.20 4.82 30.52
CA ILE A 19 -27.76 4.98 30.33
C ILE A 19 -27.15 5.79 31.48
N ALA A 20 -27.73 6.92 31.85
CA ALA A 20 -27.22 7.76 32.95
C ALA A 20 -27.21 6.99 34.31
N THR A 21 -28.19 6.11 34.54
CA THR A 21 -28.23 5.27 35.76
C THR A 21 -27.11 4.21 35.74
N TYR A 22 -26.83 3.57 34.59
CA TYR A 22 -25.71 2.63 34.47
C TYR A 22 -24.35 3.33 34.64
N VAL A 23 -24.14 4.47 33.98
CA VAL A 23 -22.93 5.26 34.13
C VAL A 23 -22.70 5.72 35.56
N SER A 24 -23.74 6.20 36.27
CA SER A 24 -23.60 6.64 37.66
C SER A 24 -23.28 5.48 38.61
N ARG A 25 -23.84 4.29 38.39
CA ARG A 25 -23.50 3.09 39.16
C ARG A 25 -22.08 2.63 38.95
N ALA A 26 -21.64 2.58 37.69
CA ALA A 26 -20.26 2.24 37.33
C ALA A 26 -19.28 3.23 37.94
N ALA A 27 -19.54 4.54 37.77
CA ALA A 27 -18.71 5.58 38.37
C ALA A 27 -18.63 5.46 39.89
N GLY A 28 -19.79 5.22 40.57
CA GLY A 28 -19.82 5.02 42.00
C GLY A 28 -19.02 3.79 42.47
N PHE A 29 -19.03 2.71 41.70
CA PHE A 29 -18.23 1.51 41.99
C PHE A 29 -16.72 1.83 41.92
N PHE A 30 -16.26 2.47 40.83
CA PHE A 30 -14.84 2.82 40.68
C PHE A 30 -14.35 3.88 41.66
N VAL A 31 -15.18 4.82 42.05
CA VAL A 31 -14.85 5.78 43.12
C VAL A 31 -14.67 5.09 44.47
N ARG A 32 -15.47 4.10 44.77
CA ARG A 32 -15.36 3.30 46.04
C ARG A 32 -14.19 2.33 46.01
N GLN A 33 -13.94 1.74 44.84
CA GLN A 33 -12.88 0.72 44.64
C GLN A 33 -11.75 1.27 43.80
N ARG A 34 -10.98 2.21 44.36
CA ARG A 34 -9.85 2.88 43.69
C ARG A 34 -8.82 1.89 43.12
N LEU A 35 -8.57 0.78 43.84
CA LEU A 35 -7.62 -0.26 43.36
C LEU A 35 -8.14 -0.98 42.12
N ALA A 36 -9.44 -1.26 42.04
CA ALA A 36 -10.06 -1.86 40.86
C ALA A 36 -10.01 -0.90 39.64
N ALA A 37 -10.20 0.40 39.89
CA ALA A 37 -10.05 1.40 38.83
C ALA A 37 -8.61 1.49 38.28
N ILE A 38 -7.62 1.47 39.19
CA ILE A 38 -6.19 1.47 38.80
C ILE A 38 -5.82 0.17 38.06
N ALA A 39 -6.27 -0.98 38.57
CA ALA A 39 -6.03 -2.27 37.93
C ALA A 39 -6.63 -2.33 36.51
N LEU A 40 -7.88 -1.86 36.33
CA LEU A 40 -8.51 -1.80 35.02
C LEU A 40 -7.76 -0.85 34.07
N ALA A 41 -7.34 0.33 34.55
CA ALA A 41 -6.56 1.26 33.76
C ALA A 41 -5.20 0.66 33.34
N ALA A 42 -4.52 -0.03 34.26
CA ALA A 42 -3.26 -0.74 33.96
C ALA A 42 -3.46 -1.84 32.90
N VAL A 43 -4.51 -2.64 33.02
CA VAL A 43 -4.84 -3.68 32.03
C VAL A 43 -5.12 -3.08 30.65
N LEU A 44 -5.89 -1.98 30.59
CA LEU A 44 -6.19 -1.31 29.32
C LEU A 44 -4.94 -0.67 28.70
N LEU A 45 -4.05 -0.09 29.50
CA LEU A 45 -2.78 0.43 29.03
C LEU A 45 -1.85 -0.66 28.51
N LEU A 46 -1.75 -1.78 29.22
CA LEU A 46 -0.97 -2.94 28.77
C LEU A 46 -1.55 -3.55 27.49
N ALA A 47 -2.87 -3.74 27.44
CA ALA A 47 -3.53 -4.26 26.25
C ALA A 47 -3.37 -3.30 25.05
N GLY A 48 -3.52 -2.00 25.27
CA GLY A 48 -3.30 -0.96 24.27
C GLY A 48 -1.84 -0.92 23.78
N GLY A 49 -0.87 -1.02 24.69
CA GLY A 49 0.55 -1.08 24.35
C GLY A 49 0.90 -2.33 23.55
N LEU A 50 0.39 -3.49 23.94
CA LEU A 50 0.59 -4.74 23.21
C LEU A 50 -0.10 -4.74 21.84
N ALA A 51 -1.29 -4.16 21.73
CA ALA A 51 -1.96 -3.98 20.44
C ALA A 51 -1.19 -2.99 19.56
N GLY A 52 -0.75 -1.85 20.13
CA GLY A 52 0.02 -0.84 19.42
C GLY A 52 1.37 -1.35 18.90
N SER A 53 2.03 -2.24 19.65
CA SER A 53 3.31 -2.83 19.21
C SER A 53 3.18 -3.80 18.02
N ARG A 54 1.96 -4.25 17.73
CA ARG A 54 1.66 -5.11 16.57
C ARG A 54 1.09 -4.35 15.38
N LEU A 55 0.77 -3.08 15.55
CA LEU A 55 0.36 -2.23 14.44
C LEU A 55 1.62 -1.83 13.66
N GLY A 56 1.65 -2.17 12.38
CA GLY A 56 2.66 -1.65 11.45
C GLY A 56 2.53 -0.14 11.33
N SER A 57 3.62 0.52 11.05
CA SER A 57 3.64 1.96 10.74
C SER A 57 3.80 2.10 9.24
N GLU A 58 2.77 2.53 8.54
CA GLU A 58 2.86 2.95 7.15
C GLU A 58 3.18 4.44 7.10
N PHE A 59 4.19 4.83 6.33
CA PHE A 59 4.61 6.22 6.19
C PHE A 59 3.58 7.03 5.38
N THR A 60 2.96 6.39 4.39
CA THR A 60 1.89 6.97 3.58
C THR A 60 0.67 6.07 3.65
N PRO A 61 -0.53 6.59 3.98
CA PRO A 61 -1.74 5.79 3.89
C PRO A 61 -1.95 5.36 2.44
N SER A 62 -2.15 4.07 2.22
CA SER A 62 -2.48 3.52 0.91
C SER A 62 -3.82 4.09 0.44
N LEU A 63 -3.78 5.01 -0.53
CA LEU A 63 -4.97 5.47 -1.22
C LEU A 63 -5.38 4.39 -2.22
N GLU A 64 -6.59 3.85 -2.09
CA GLU A 64 -7.15 2.98 -3.13
C GLU A 64 -7.52 3.84 -4.35
N GLU A 65 -6.69 3.78 -5.38
CA GLU A 65 -6.85 4.57 -6.62
C GLU A 65 -7.84 3.93 -7.61
N GLY A 66 -8.18 2.66 -7.39
CA GLY A 66 -9.10 1.92 -8.26
C GLY A 66 -8.46 1.34 -9.52
N ASP A 67 -7.28 1.80 -9.92
CA ASP A 67 -6.53 1.33 -11.08
C ASP A 67 -5.21 0.68 -10.67
N ILE A 68 -4.61 -0.11 -11.56
CA ILE A 68 -3.35 -0.79 -11.33
C ILE A 68 -2.32 -0.27 -12.34
N LEU A 69 -1.10 -0.02 -11.87
CA LEU A 69 0.06 0.23 -12.71
C LEU A 69 0.98 -0.99 -12.67
N LEU A 70 1.24 -1.57 -13.85
CA LEU A 70 2.22 -2.62 -14.02
C LEU A 70 3.48 -2.01 -14.64
N ARG A 71 4.61 -2.15 -13.98
CA ARG A 71 5.92 -1.87 -14.58
C ARG A 71 6.53 -3.17 -15.03
N VAL A 72 6.75 -3.28 -16.34
CA VAL A 72 7.29 -4.48 -16.98
C VAL A 72 8.71 -4.20 -17.41
N THR A 73 9.66 -4.92 -16.83
CA THR A 73 11.07 -4.88 -17.22
C THR A 73 11.39 -6.11 -18.05
N MET A 74 11.99 -5.89 -19.21
CA MET A 74 12.37 -6.91 -20.18
C MET A 74 13.89 -6.97 -20.30
N ALA A 75 14.40 -7.90 -21.12
CA ALA A 75 15.85 -8.01 -21.35
C ALA A 75 16.45 -6.69 -21.88
N PRO A 76 17.60 -6.22 -21.37
CA PRO A 76 18.20 -4.94 -21.78
C PRO A 76 18.48 -4.82 -23.29
N SER A 77 18.70 -5.97 -23.96
CA SER A 77 18.98 -6.04 -25.40
C SER A 77 17.73 -6.17 -26.28
N ILE A 78 16.52 -6.06 -25.72
CA ILE A 78 15.27 -6.24 -26.46
C ILE A 78 15.07 -5.10 -27.47
N SER A 79 14.60 -5.46 -28.67
CA SER A 79 14.20 -4.46 -29.66
C SER A 79 12.82 -3.87 -29.31
N LEU A 80 12.54 -2.67 -29.78
CA LEU A 80 11.22 -2.04 -29.60
C LEU A 80 10.07 -2.90 -30.15
N THR A 81 10.30 -3.57 -31.29
CA THR A 81 9.30 -4.46 -31.91
C THR A 81 9.00 -5.65 -31.00
N GLU A 82 10.02 -6.32 -30.48
CA GLU A 82 9.82 -7.47 -29.58
C GLU A 82 9.24 -7.02 -28.23
N ALA A 83 9.61 -5.84 -27.74
CA ALA A 83 9.00 -5.26 -26.55
C ALA A 83 7.49 -5.01 -26.76
N ALA A 84 7.09 -4.48 -27.92
CA ALA A 84 5.68 -4.27 -28.26
C ALA A 84 4.92 -5.59 -28.41
N ASP A 85 5.52 -6.60 -29.00
CA ASP A 85 4.90 -7.93 -29.10
C ASP A 85 4.76 -8.60 -27.73
N THR A 86 5.77 -8.46 -26.87
CA THR A 86 5.77 -8.99 -25.50
C THR A 86 4.69 -8.34 -24.66
N THR A 87 4.62 -7.01 -24.65
CA THR A 87 3.58 -6.27 -23.91
C THR A 87 2.18 -6.56 -24.43
N THR A 88 2.01 -6.69 -25.76
CA THR A 88 0.73 -7.11 -26.35
C THR A 88 0.31 -8.50 -25.92
N ARG A 89 1.26 -9.45 -25.76
CA ARG A 89 0.96 -10.80 -25.21
C ARG A 89 0.51 -10.71 -23.76
N VAL A 90 1.17 -9.87 -22.95
CA VAL A 90 0.78 -9.62 -21.54
C VAL A 90 -0.63 -9.03 -21.47
N GLU A 91 -0.92 -7.98 -22.23
CA GLU A 91 -2.26 -7.36 -22.29
C GLU A 91 -3.35 -8.37 -22.64
N LYS A 92 -3.17 -9.13 -23.70
CA LYS A 92 -4.15 -10.16 -24.14
C LYS A 92 -4.36 -11.23 -23.08
N ARG A 93 -3.28 -11.64 -22.39
CA ARG A 93 -3.35 -12.63 -21.33
C ARG A 93 -4.16 -12.12 -20.14
N LEU A 94 -3.90 -10.88 -19.70
CA LEU A 94 -4.62 -10.26 -18.59
C LEU A 94 -6.09 -10.01 -18.91
N LEU A 95 -6.39 -9.45 -20.09
CA LEU A 95 -7.77 -9.23 -20.54
C LEU A 95 -8.56 -10.54 -20.68
N GLY A 96 -7.89 -11.64 -21.00
CA GLY A 96 -8.52 -12.96 -21.10
C GLY A 96 -8.72 -13.67 -19.77
N ALA A 97 -7.86 -13.40 -18.79
CA ALA A 97 -7.88 -14.07 -17.48
C ALA A 97 -8.73 -13.34 -16.43
N PHE A 98 -8.79 -12.01 -16.50
CA PHE A 98 -9.39 -11.17 -15.45
C PHE A 98 -10.57 -10.35 -16.00
N PRO A 99 -11.82 -10.79 -15.74
CA PRO A 99 -13.03 -10.07 -16.19
C PRO A 99 -13.21 -8.71 -15.51
N GLU A 100 -12.50 -8.44 -14.40
CA GLU A 100 -12.47 -7.19 -13.68
C GLU A 100 -11.75 -6.08 -14.44
N ILE A 101 -10.89 -6.43 -15.40
CA ILE A 101 -10.16 -5.46 -16.21
C ILE A 101 -11.09 -4.90 -17.28
N LYS A 102 -11.13 -3.59 -17.40
CA LYS A 102 -11.89 -2.87 -18.41
C LYS A 102 -11.05 -2.61 -19.66
N SER A 103 -9.85 -2.05 -19.46
CA SER A 103 -8.91 -1.75 -20.54
C SER A 103 -7.47 -1.73 -20.03
N ILE A 104 -6.51 -1.93 -20.94
CA ILE A 104 -5.07 -1.80 -20.64
C ILE A 104 -4.48 -0.88 -21.70
N VAL A 105 -3.66 0.07 -21.26
CA VAL A 105 -2.89 0.96 -22.12
C VAL A 105 -1.43 0.88 -21.71
N THR A 106 -0.60 0.38 -22.62
CA THR A 106 0.83 0.21 -22.36
C THR A 106 1.67 1.26 -23.08
N ARG A 107 2.58 1.86 -22.34
CA ARG A 107 3.63 2.74 -22.85
C ARG A 107 4.96 2.03 -22.77
N ILE A 108 5.69 1.95 -23.86
CA ILE A 108 6.99 1.27 -23.96
C ILE A 108 8.08 2.32 -24.12
N GLY A 109 9.02 2.32 -23.19
CA GLY A 109 10.07 3.32 -23.15
C GLY A 109 9.50 4.75 -23.06
N ARG A 110 10.36 5.71 -22.82
CA ARG A 110 10.03 7.13 -22.91
C ARG A 110 11.21 7.84 -23.58
N GLY A 111 10.94 8.52 -24.68
CA GLY A 111 11.98 9.27 -25.39
C GLY A 111 12.62 10.35 -24.51
N GLU A 112 13.72 10.92 -24.98
CA GLU A 112 14.63 11.83 -24.27
C GLU A 112 14.01 13.15 -23.75
N VAL A 113 12.70 13.33 -23.85
CA VAL A 113 12.00 14.55 -23.44
C VAL A 113 11.41 14.33 -22.04
N GLY A 114 12.11 14.80 -21.01
CA GLY A 114 11.67 14.75 -19.63
C GLY A 114 12.81 14.41 -18.66
N ALA A 115 12.54 14.48 -17.37
CA ALA A 115 13.52 14.24 -16.30
C ALA A 115 14.05 12.78 -16.26
N HIS A 116 13.34 11.83 -16.88
CA HIS A 116 13.71 10.42 -16.91
C HIS A 116 13.44 9.83 -18.30
N ALA A 117 14.50 9.38 -18.97
CA ALA A 117 14.42 8.60 -20.21
C ALA A 117 14.30 7.12 -19.83
N ASP A 118 13.15 6.50 -20.13
CA ASP A 118 12.97 5.08 -19.96
C ASP A 118 13.47 4.31 -21.19
N PRO A 119 14.34 3.30 -21.02
CA PRO A 119 14.83 2.49 -22.14
C PRO A 119 13.72 1.62 -22.73
N THR A 120 13.96 1.07 -23.92
CA THR A 120 13.00 0.24 -24.66
C THR A 120 12.63 -1.07 -23.96
N ASN A 121 13.45 -1.51 -23.03
CA ASN A 121 13.17 -2.70 -22.21
C ASN A 121 12.28 -2.41 -20.98
N SER A 122 11.86 -1.16 -20.78
CA SER A 122 10.93 -0.75 -19.74
C SER A 122 9.58 -0.39 -20.34
N ALA A 123 8.51 -0.94 -19.78
CA ALA A 123 7.14 -0.62 -20.18
C ALA A 123 6.25 -0.38 -18.95
N GLU A 124 5.32 0.55 -19.08
CA GLU A 124 4.30 0.84 -18.08
C GLU A 124 2.92 0.56 -18.66
N ALA A 125 2.20 -0.40 -18.07
CA ALA A 125 0.85 -0.74 -18.44
C ALA A 125 -0.14 -0.21 -17.39
N PHE A 126 -0.98 0.72 -17.80
CA PHE A 126 -2.10 1.23 -17.01
C PHE A 126 -3.30 0.31 -17.21
N VAL A 127 -3.69 -0.35 -16.14
CA VAL A 127 -4.81 -1.29 -16.11
C VAL A 127 -6.01 -0.61 -15.47
N GLU A 128 -6.97 -0.20 -16.29
CA GLU A 128 -8.23 0.35 -15.83
C GLU A 128 -9.16 -0.76 -15.38
N LEU A 129 -9.63 -0.69 -14.14
CA LEU A 129 -10.53 -1.69 -13.58
C LEU A 129 -12.00 -1.26 -13.74
N LYS A 130 -12.88 -2.24 -13.81
CA LYS A 130 -14.32 -2.02 -13.75
C LYS A 130 -14.75 -1.61 -12.34
N PRO A 131 -15.92 -0.98 -12.18
CA PRO A 131 -16.48 -0.70 -10.86
C PRO A 131 -16.54 -1.97 -9.98
N LYS A 132 -16.24 -1.85 -8.68
CA LYS A 132 -16.22 -2.99 -7.73
C LYS A 132 -17.54 -3.79 -7.70
N SER A 133 -18.66 -3.18 -8.12
CA SER A 133 -19.96 -3.85 -8.24
C SER A 133 -20.02 -4.93 -9.33
N GLU A 134 -19.10 -4.89 -10.29
CA GLU A 134 -19.00 -5.84 -11.41
C GLU A 134 -17.92 -6.92 -11.20
N TRP A 135 -17.21 -6.86 -10.07
CA TRP A 135 -16.16 -7.82 -9.74
C TRP A 135 -16.74 -9.15 -9.26
N ARG A 136 -15.94 -10.18 -9.32
CA ARG A 136 -16.23 -11.49 -8.68
C ARG A 136 -16.54 -11.30 -7.20
N LYS A 137 -17.58 -11.97 -6.69
CA LYS A 137 -18.02 -11.83 -5.30
C LYS A 137 -16.92 -12.22 -4.33
N GLY A 138 -16.61 -11.33 -3.38
CA GLY A 138 -15.65 -11.57 -2.32
C GLY A 138 -14.19 -11.32 -2.72
N LEU A 139 -13.91 -10.86 -3.93
CA LEU A 139 -12.56 -10.51 -4.37
C LEU A 139 -12.18 -9.13 -3.80
N SER A 140 -11.08 -9.08 -3.06
CA SER A 140 -10.49 -7.81 -2.62
C SER A 140 -9.53 -7.25 -3.66
N PRO A 141 -9.20 -5.94 -3.61
CA PRO A 141 -8.19 -5.37 -4.50
C PRO A 141 -6.80 -6.00 -4.31
N GLU A 142 -6.47 -6.40 -3.09
CA GLU A 142 -5.24 -7.11 -2.74
C GLU A 142 -5.20 -8.48 -3.39
N ASP A 143 -6.29 -9.25 -3.28
CA ASP A 143 -6.39 -10.57 -3.89
C ASP A 143 -6.27 -10.50 -5.41
N LEU A 144 -6.91 -9.49 -6.04
CA LEU A 144 -6.81 -9.27 -7.48
C LEU A 144 -5.37 -8.98 -7.90
N ARG A 145 -4.64 -8.14 -7.15
CA ARG A 145 -3.22 -7.85 -7.42
C ARG A 145 -2.36 -9.11 -7.30
N SER A 146 -2.58 -9.91 -6.25
CA SER A 146 -1.88 -11.18 -6.06
C SER A 146 -2.14 -12.18 -7.19
N GLU A 147 -3.41 -12.33 -7.62
CA GLU A 147 -3.76 -13.19 -8.75
C GLU A 147 -3.12 -12.72 -10.06
N ILE A 148 -3.04 -11.40 -10.29
CA ILE A 148 -2.35 -10.81 -11.46
C ILE A 148 -0.86 -11.11 -11.38
N SER A 149 -0.21 -10.94 -10.21
CA SER A 149 1.20 -11.24 -10.00
C SER A 149 1.52 -12.69 -10.32
N GLU A 150 0.81 -13.63 -9.71
CA GLU A 150 0.98 -15.06 -9.95
C GLU A 150 0.78 -15.43 -11.44
N ASN A 151 -0.20 -14.79 -12.08
CA ASN A 151 -0.44 -15.00 -13.51
C ASN A 151 0.74 -14.57 -14.37
N LEU A 152 1.38 -13.45 -14.02
CA LEU A 152 2.49 -12.88 -14.80
C LEU A 152 3.83 -13.53 -14.49
N GLU A 153 4.06 -14.09 -13.29
CA GLU A 153 5.28 -14.83 -12.95
C GLU A 153 5.58 -15.98 -13.92
N SER A 154 4.53 -16.55 -14.50
CA SER A 154 4.69 -17.63 -15.48
C SER A 154 5.09 -17.17 -16.88
N VAL A 155 5.22 -15.86 -17.12
CA VAL A 155 5.63 -15.28 -18.41
C VAL A 155 7.16 -15.15 -18.45
N PRO A 156 7.85 -15.94 -19.30
CA PRO A 156 9.31 -15.90 -19.32
C PRO A 156 9.84 -14.60 -19.92
N GLY A 157 10.97 -14.12 -19.40
CA GLY A 157 11.70 -12.98 -19.97
C GLY A 157 11.18 -11.61 -19.57
N ILE A 158 10.23 -11.53 -18.62
CA ILE A 158 9.76 -10.29 -18.03
C ILE A 158 9.87 -10.35 -16.50
N VAL A 159 10.08 -9.19 -15.92
CA VAL A 159 9.89 -8.96 -14.48
C VAL A 159 8.83 -7.87 -14.34
N VAL A 160 7.84 -8.10 -13.48
CA VAL A 160 6.70 -7.20 -13.33
C VAL A 160 6.62 -6.71 -11.90
N ASN A 161 6.55 -5.39 -11.73
CA ASN A 161 6.22 -4.76 -10.46
C ASN A 161 4.79 -4.22 -10.54
N ILE A 162 3.97 -4.53 -9.53
CA ILE A 162 2.54 -4.20 -9.50
C ILE A 162 2.28 -3.21 -8.38
N GLY A 163 1.72 -2.07 -8.74
CA GLY A 163 1.39 -1.02 -7.78
C GLY A 163 0.21 -0.17 -8.20
N GLN A 164 0.10 0.95 -7.56
CA GLN A 164 -0.90 1.97 -7.87
C GLN A 164 -0.20 3.20 -8.47
N PRO A 165 -0.77 3.88 -9.47
CA PRO A 165 -0.12 4.96 -10.22
C PRO A 165 0.42 6.10 -9.33
N ILE A 166 -0.39 6.61 -8.39
CA ILE A 166 0.00 7.72 -7.52
C ILE A 166 1.00 7.23 -6.46
N ALA A 167 0.74 6.09 -5.82
CA ALA A 167 1.63 5.52 -4.82
C ALA A 167 3.03 5.29 -5.39
N MET A 168 3.14 4.63 -6.55
CA MET A 168 4.43 4.39 -7.21
C MET A 168 5.12 5.70 -7.62
N SER A 169 4.37 6.73 -8.02
CA SER A 169 4.94 8.04 -8.37
C SER A 169 5.44 8.79 -7.13
N VAL A 170 4.74 8.69 -6.01
CA VAL A 170 5.15 9.30 -4.72
C VAL A 170 6.42 8.61 -4.21
N ASP A 171 6.48 7.29 -4.26
CA ASP A 171 7.65 6.53 -3.83
C ASP A 171 8.88 6.88 -4.68
N GLU A 172 8.72 6.98 -5.99
CA GLU A 172 9.79 7.42 -6.91
C GLU A 172 10.29 8.83 -6.58
N LEU A 173 9.40 9.76 -6.24
CA LEU A 173 9.76 11.13 -5.84
C LEU A 173 10.48 11.18 -4.49
N LEU A 174 10.09 10.35 -3.53
CA LEU A 174 10.65 10.34 -2.17
C LEU A 174 11.98 9.60 -2.11
N THR A 175 12.10 8.46 -2.76
CA THR A 175 13.29 7.58 -2.69
C THR A 175 14.29 7.87 -3.82
N GLY A 176 13.83 8.50 -4.90
CA GLY A 176 14.60 8.68 -6.14
C GLY A 176 14.81 7.36 -6.88
N THR A 177 14.05 6.33 -6.56
CA THR A 177 14.07 5.00 -7.19
C THR A 177 12.65 4.52 -7.42
N ARG A 178 12.51 3.50 -8.27
CA ARG A 178 11.19 2.93 -8.62
C ARG A 178 10.77 1.78 -7.71
N ALA A 179 11.42 1.65 -6.56
CA ALA A 179 11.16 0.59 -5.57
C ALA A 179 10.81 1.20 -4.22
N GLU A 180 9.98 0.52 -3.43
CA GLU A 180 9.62 0.91 -2.07
C GLU A 180 10.86 0.98 -1.15
N LEU A 181 11.83 0.09 -1.39
CA LEU A 181 13.10 0.05 -0.67
C LEU A 181 14.26 0.06 -1.67
N ALA A 182 15.22 0.95 -1.47
CA ALA A 182 16.43 1.02 -2.28
C ALA A 182 17.69 0.93 -1.43
N VAL A 183 18.57 0.00 -1.78
CA VAL A 183 19.90 -0.09 -1.18
C VAL A 183 20.92 0.39 -2.20
N LYS A 184 21.64 1.47 -1.90
CA LYS A 184 22.63 2.08 -2.80
C LYS A 184 24.03 1.69 -2.34
N ILE A 185 24.82 1.11 -3.25
CA ILE A 185 26.22 0.76 -3.01
C ILE A 185 27.10 1.79 -3.73
N PHE A 186 28.09 2.33 -3.04
CA PHE A 186 29.00 3.32 -3.61
C PHE A 186 30.43 2.80 -3.61
N GLY A 187 31.16 3.03 -4.68
CA GLY A 187 32.56 2.66 -4.80
C GLY A 187 33.20 3.23 -6.07
N PRO A 188 34.53 3.22 -6.17
CA PRO A 188 35.25 3.74 -7.33
C PRO A 188 35.38 2.74 -8.47
N ASP A 189 35.12 1.44 -8.25
CA ASP A 189 35.35 0.35 -9.18
C ASP A 189 34.01 -0.30 -9.57
N SER A 190 33.64 -0.21 -10.84
CA SER A 190 32.36 -0.70 -11.36
C SER A 190 32.24 -2.23 -11.30
N ASP A 191 33.35 -2.96 -11.51
CA ASP A 191 33.32 -4.43 -11.53
C ASP A 191 33.08 -4.95 -10.10
N VAL A 192 33.70 -4.31 -9.09
CA VAL A 192 33.45 -4.61 -7.69
C VAL A 192 32.04 -4.25 -7.26
N LEU A 193 31.49 -3.12 -7.77
CA LEU A 193 30.12 -2.72 -7.49
C LEU A 193 29.12 -3.72 -8.05
N LEU A 194 29.37 -4.23 -9.25
CA LEU A 194 28.53 -5.24 -9.88
C LEU A 194 28.55 -6.55 -9.07
N GLU A 195 29.74 -7.05 -8.69
CA GLU A 195 29.86 -8.24 -7.85
C GLU A 195 29.08 -8.06 -6.53
N LYS A 196 29.26 -6.94 -5.86
CA LYS A 196 28.61 -6.66 -4.56
C LYS A 196 27.09 -6.45 -4.70
N SER A 197 26.61 -5.92 -5.82
CA SER A 197 25.17 -5.81 -6.08
C SER A 197 24.52 -7.19 -6.24
N GLN A 198 25.19 -8.12 -6.91
CA GLN A 198 24.73 -9.50 -7.05
C GLN A 198 24.75 -10.26 -5.74
N ASP A 199 25.81 -10.11 -4.94
CA ASP A 199 25.89 -10.69 -3.59
C ASP A 199 24.73 -10.20 -2.72
N LEU A 200 24.46 -8.89 -2.74
CA LEU A 200 23.38 -8.29 -1.96
C LEU A 200 22.00 -8.73 -2.45
N GLN A 201 21.81 -8.83 -3.77
CA GLN A 201 20.57 -9.32 -4.36
C GLN A 201 20.26 -10.73 -3.87
N ALA A 202 21.25 -11.64 -3.86
CA ALA A 202 21.09 -12.99 -3.35
C ALA A 202 20.70 -13.04 -1.86
N ILE A 203 21.31 -12.18 -1.04
CA ILE A 203 20.98 -12.07 0.38
C ILE A 203 19.54 -11.55 0.58
N LEU A 204 19.14 -10.53 -0.19
CA LEU A 204 17.83 -9.92 -0.05
C LEU A 204 16.70 -10.84 -0.52
N GLN A 205 16.95 -11.72 -1.50
CA GLN A 205 15.98 -12.72 -1.94
C GLN A 205 15.62 -13.75 -0.87
N ASP A 206 16.51 -13.98 0.09
CA ASP A 206 16.29 -14.91 1.21
C ASP A 206 15.60 -14.24 2.42
N VAL A 207 15.29 -12.95 2.35
CA VAL A 207 14.63 -12.22 3.45
C VAL A 207 13.10 -12.39 3.36
N ASP A 208 12.50 -12.87 4.43
CA ASP A 208 11.05 -13.01 4.52
C ASP A 208 10.34 -11.66 4.29
N GLY A 209 9.46 -11.61 3.31
CA GLY A 209 8.71 -10.42 2.93
C GLY A 209 9.37 -9.56 1.85
N ALA A 210 10.59 -9.89 1.41
CA ALA A 210 11.18 -9.27 0.23
C ALA A 210 10.58 -9.88 -1.04
N ALA A 211 9.95 -9.04 -1.85
CA ALA A 211 9.44 -9.41 -3.17
C ALA A 211 10.17 -8.58 -4.24
N GLU A 212 10.32 -9.17 -5.43
CA GLU A 212 10.80 -8.46 -6.64
C GLU A 212 12.16 -7.75 -6.47
N VAL A 213 13.13 -8.44 -5.85
CA VAL A 213 14.47 -7.90 -5.62
C VAL A 213 15.23 -7.80 -6.94
N GLN A 214 15.56 -6.59 -7.38
CA GLN A 214 16.30 -6.30 -8.60
C GLN A 214 17.58 -5.50 -8.32
N ALA A 215 18.65 -5.85 -9.01
CA ALA A 215 19.87 -5.02 -9.07
C ALA A 215 19.79 -4.12 -10.33
N ASP A 216 19.77 -2.81 -10.13
CA ASP A 216 19.87 -1.83 -11.20
C ASP A 216 21.36 -1.50 -11.44
N GLN A 217 21.77 -1.35 -12.72
CA GLN A 217 23.16 -1.20 -13.14
C GLN A 217 23.39 0.12 -13.87
#